data_72963579e3567f5cb224fa6d84fbf0fe
#
_entry.id   72963579e3567f5cb224fa6d84fbf0fe
#
_cell.length_a   1.000
_cell.length_b   1.000
_cell.length_c   1.000
_cell.angle_alpha   90.00
_cell.angle_beta   90.00
_cell.angle_gamma   90.00
#
_symmetry.space_group_name_H-M   'P 1'
#
loop_
_entity.id
_entity.type
_entity.pdbx_description
1 polymer ?
#
loop_
_entity_poly.entity_id
_entity_poly.type
_entity_poly.pdbx_seq_one_letter_code
_entity_poly.pdbx_strand_id
1 'polypeptide(L)'
;MAVLASLIYLSMQIRQNTRHSQALIQQGRAARIADTALRIAELRADAGLNDCFEGAPDASAKDVSRFLNVARAVFISAEDSFLQGEEGLLSRSAFESYAASLRAGMGSPGLAAAWLMTREGYQPKFRLFIDAMDGGFGASADRRSTDAWQASLSSLARMREG
;
A
#
# COMPACT_ATOMS: atom_id res chain seq x y z
N MET A 1 -16.17 47.18 -11.33
CA MET A 1 -16.44 46.00 -12.18
C MET A 1 -15.17 45.20 -12.48
N ALA A 2 -14.02 45.83 -12.85
CA ALA A 2 -12.76 45.12 -13.15
C ALA A 2 -12.23 44.25 -11.98
N VAL A 3 -12.30 44.75 -10.74
CA VAL A 3 -11.83 44.02 -9.54
C VAL A 3 -12.59 42.71 -9.33
N LEU A 4 -13.92 42.73 -9.50
CA LEU A 4 -14.76 41.53 -9.36
C LEU A 4 -14.39 40.44 -10.41
N ALA A 5 -14.19 40.85 -11.66
CA ALA A 5 -13.79 39.95 -12.73
C ALA A 5 -12.41 39.34 -12.45
N SER A 6 -11.46 40.14 -11.95
CA SER A 6 -10.13 39.65 -11.57
C SER A 6 -10.18 38.65 -10.42
N LEU A 7 -11.04 38.88 -9.42
CA LEU A 7 -11.21 37.91 -8.29
C LEU A 7 -11.84 36.60 -8.76
N ILE A 8 -12.83 36.65 -9.64
CA ILE A 8 -13.41 35.42 -10.22
C ILE A 8 -12.37 34.66 -11.03
N TYR A 9 -11.63 35.35 -11.89
CA TYR A 9 -10.55 34.73 -12.67
C TYR A 9 -9.48 34.06 -11.78
N LEU A 10 -9.02 34.78 -10.74
CA LEU A 10 -8.05 34.26 -9.80
C LEU A 10 -8.59 33.03 -9.07
N SER A 11 -9.84 33.04 -8.64
CA SER A 11 -10.48 31.92 -7.98
C SER A 11 -10.56 30.66 -8.88
N MET A 12 -10.84 30.88 -10.17
CA MET A 12 -10.83 29.79 -11.18
C MET A 12 -9.41 29.21 -11.39
N GLN A 13 -8.42 30.09 -11.50
CA GLN A 13 -7.01 29.65 -11.62
C GLN A 13 -6.56 28.83 -10.41
N ILE A 14 -6.88 29.28 -9.19
CA ILE A 14 -6.55 28.54 -7.96
C ILE A 14 -7.20 27.16 -8.00
N ARG A 15 -8.48 27.05 -8.33
CA ARG A 15 -9.18 25.77 -8.44
C ARG A 15 -8.57 24.86 -9.51
N GLN A 16 -8.21 25.38 -10.67
CA GLN A 16 -7.56 24.60 -11.73
C GLN A 16 -6.18 24.10 -11.29
N ASN A 17 -5.38 24.98 -10.67
CA ASN A 17 -4.06 24.62 -10.17
C ASN A 17 -4.13 23.53 -9.08
N THR A 18 -5.08 23.65 -8.14
CA THR A 18 -5.32 22.63 -7.11
C THR A 18 -5.68 21.27 -7.72
N ARG A 19 -6.60 21.23 -8.69
CA ARG A 19 -6.98 20.00 -9.40
C ARG A 19 -5.81 19.39 -10.15
N HIS A 20 -5.02 20.21 -10.82
CA HIS A 20 -3.84 19.76 -11.55
C HIS A 20 -2.79 19.15 -10.60
N SER A 21 -2.51 19.82 -9.48
CA SER A 21 -1.61 19.31 -8.45
C SER A 21 -2.09 18.00 -7.86
N GLN A 22 -3.38 17.85 -7.55
CA GLN A 22 -3.96 16.60 -7.07
C GLN A 22 -3.82 15.47 -8.10
N ALA A 23 -4.04 15.76 -9.38
CA ALA A 23 -3.88 14.77 -10.46
C ALA A 23 -2.42 14.27 -10.56
N LEU A 24 -1.43 15.18 -10.49
CA LEU A 24 -0.01 14.83 -10.50
C LEU A 24 0.39 13.97 -9.28
N ILE A 25 -0.11 14.32 -8.10
CA ILE A 25 0.13 13.54 -6.87
C ILE A 25 -0.44 12.13 -7.03
N GLN A 26 -1.67 11.98 -7.52
CA GLN A 26 -2.30 10.68 -7.75
C GLN A 26 -1.54 9.86 -8.79
N GLN A 27 -1.10 10.47 -9.88
CA GLN A 27 -0.32 9.79 -10.91
C GLN A 27 1.04 9.30 -10.38
N GLY A 28 1.78 10.16 -9.67
CA GLY A 28 3.06 9.82 -9.07
C GLY A 28 2.93 8.69 -8.03
N ARG A 29 1.85 8.70 -7.25
CA ARG A 29 1.55 7.64 -6.29
C ARG A 29 1.21 6.32 -6.98
N ALA A 30 0.37 6.33 -8.01
CA ALA A 30 0.01 5.14 -8.76
C ALA A 30 1.25 4.48 -9.39
N ALA A 31 2.14 5.28 -9.97
CA ALA A 31 3.40 4.80 -10.51
C ALA A 31 4.30 4.15 -9.44
N ARG A 32 4.43 4.77 -8.26
CA ARG A 32 5.20 4.18 -7.14
C ARG A 32 4.61 2.87 -6.63
N ILE A 33 3.29 2.79 -6.51
CA ILE A 33 2.61 1.55 -6.06
C ILE A 33 2.84 0.43 -7.08
N ALA A 34 2.72 0.72 -8.38
CA ALA A 34 2.97 -0.25 -9.43
C ALA A 34 4.42 -0.73 -9.42
N ASP A 35 5.39 0.19 -9.34
CA ASP A 35 6.81 -0.14 -9.24
C ASP A 35 7.11 -1.00 -8.00
N THR A 36 6.57 -0.62 -6.84
CA THR A 36 6.73 -1.40 -5.59
C THR A 36 6.15 -2.81 -5.74
N ALA A 37 4.97 -2.96 -6.36
CA ALA A 37 4.35 -4.27 -6.56
C ALA A 37 5.20 -5.16 -7.49
N LEU A 38 5.73 -4.62 -8.58
CA LEU A 38 6.63 -5.34 -9.48
C LEU A 38 7.93 -5.73 -8.78
N ARG A 39 8.52 -4.83 -8.00
CA ARG A 39 9.72 -5.13 -7.19
C ARG A 39 9.48 -6.23 -6.18
N ILE A 40 8.35 -6.22 -5.49
CA ILE A 40 7.98 -7.29 -4.55
C ILE A 40 7.84 -8.62 -5.30
N ALA A 41 7.21 -8.63 -6.49
CA ALA A 41 7.10 -9.84 -7.30
C ALA A 41 8.46 -10.38 -7.74
N GLU A 42 9.39 -9.52 -8.17
CA GLU A 42 10.77 -9.89 -8.48
C GLU A 42 11.51 -10.46 -7.26
N LEU A 43 11.36 -9.83 -6.09
CA LEU A 43 12.02 -10.26 -4.85
C LEU A 43 11.48 -11.59 -4.34
N ARG A 44 10.20 -11.88 -4.55
CA ARG A 44 9.60 -13.18 -4.22
C ARG A 44 10.09 -14.34 -5.12
N ALA A 45 10.74 -14.04 -6.24
CA ALA A 45 11.41 -15.07 -7.04
C ALA A 45 12.73 -15.57 -6.42
N ASP A 46 13.31 -14.82 -5.49
CA ASP A 46 14.45 -15.25 -4.65
C ASP A 46 13.91 -16.08 -3.47
N ALA A 47 14.30 -17.33 -3.38
CA ALA A 47 13.78 -18.27 -2.38
C ALA A 47 13.99 -17.76 -0.94
N GLY A 48 15.19 -17.24 -0.62
CA GLY A 48 15.49 -16.76 0.73
C GLY A 48 14.68 -15.52 1.12
N LEU A 49 14.38 -14.63 0.16
CA LEU A 49 13.50 -13.48 0.42
C LEU A 49 12.04 -13.91 0.50
N ASN A 50 11.61 -14.87 -0.33
CA ASN A 50 10.25 -15.40 -0.22
C ASN A 50 10.02 -16.07 1.14
N ASP A 51 10.98 -16.84 1.64
CA ASP A 51 10.93 -17.42 2.99
C ASP A 51 10.77 -16.35 4.07
N CYS A 52 11.44 -15.19 3.91
CA CYS A 52 11.24 -14.05 4.82
C CYS A 52 9.81 -13.48 4.71
N PHE A 53 9.23 -13.36 3.51
CA PHE A 53 7.82 -12.92 3.36
C PHE A 53 6.85 -13.88 4.05
N GLU A 54 7.10 -15.19 3.95
CA GLU A 54 6.27 -16.24 4.58
C GLU A 54 6.54 -16.38 6.08
N GLY A 55 7.54 -15.69 6.62
CA GLY A 55 7.90 -15.74 8.04
C GLY A 55 8.57 -17.04 8.44
N ALA A 56 9.37 -17.64 7.55
CA ALA A 56 10.09 -18.87 7.84
C ALA A 56 11.07 -18.67 9.00
N PRO A 57 11.04 -19.53 10.04
CA PRO A 57 11.82 -19.34 11.25
C PRO A 57 13.33 -19.57 11.06
N ASP A 58 13.71 -20.25 9.99
CA ASP A 58 15.08 -20.61 9.63
C ASP A 58 15.69 -19.73 8.54
N ALA A 59 15.03 -18.62 8.21
CA ALA A 59 15.54 -17.63 7.25
C ALA A 59 16.94 -17.14 7.67
N SER A 60 17.86 -17.03 6.71
CA SER A 60 19.24 -16.64 7.01
C SER A 60 19.31 -15.18 7.49
N ALA A 61 20.26 -14.86 8.37
CA ALA A 61 20.46 -13.47 8.85
C ALA A 61 20.71 -12.49 7.71
N LYS A 62 21.35 -12.93 6.62
CA LYS A 62 21.59 -12.16 5.42
C LYS A 62 20.26 -11.81 4.72
N ASP A 63 19.38 -12.78 4.54
CA ASP A 63 18.11 -12.60 3.86
C ASP A 63 17.13 -11.78 4.71
N VAL A 64 17.12 -12.01 6.03
CA VAL A 64 16.37 -11.15 6.97
C VAL A 64 16.83 -9.69 6.88
N SER A 65 18.14 -9.43 6.83
CA SER A 65 18.67 -8.07 6.69
C SER A 65 18.24 -7.42 5.36
N ARG A 66 18.31 -8.16 4.25
CA ARG A 66 17.82 -7.71 2.93
C ARG A 66 16.33 -7.41 2.96
N PHE A 67 15.56 -8.34 3.54
CA PHE A 67 14.12 -8.22 3.68
C PHE A 67 13.69 -7.01 4.50
N LEU A 68 14.35 -6.74 5.62
CA LEU A 68 14.06 -5.55 6.44
C LEU A 68 14.28 -4.24 5.69
N ASN A 69 15.25 -4.17 4.78
CA ASN A 69 15.41 -2.99 3.91
C ASN A 69 14.25 -2.86 2.91
N VAL A 70 13.76 -3.96 2.35
CA VAL A 70 12.57 -3.99 1.49
C VAL A 70 11.34 -3.55 2.27
N ALA A 71 11.10 -4.13 3.44
CA ALA A 71 9.98 -3.79 4.31
C ALA A 71 10.01 -2.30 4.71
N ARG A 72 11.19 -1.76 5.02
CA ARG A 72 11.35 -0.32 5.31
C ARG A 72 10.92 0.54 4.12
N ALA A 73 11.32 0.20 2.89
CA ALA A 73 10.91 0.95 1.70
C ALA A 73 9.38 0.89 1.49
N VAL A 74 8.76 -0.26 1.73
CA VAL A 74 7.30 -0.42 1.69
C VAL A 74 6.62 0.48 2.73
N PHE A 75 7.08 0.47 3.98
CA PHE A 75 6.46 1.26 5.05
C PHE A 75 6.69 2.76 4.90
N ILE A 76 7.84 3.22 4.39
CA ILE A 76 8.07 4.63 4.07
C ILE A 76 7.09 5.10 2.97
N SER A 77 6.91 4.31 1.91
CA SER A 77 5.94 4.62 0.86
C SER A 77 4.50 4.59 1.38
N ALA A 78 4.22 3.70 2.33
CA ALA A 78 2.93 3.62 2.98
C ALA A 78 2.67 4.83 3.88
N GLU A 79 3.62 5.26 4.69
CA GLU A 79 3.52 6.44 5.52
C GLU A 79 3.27 7.71 4.69
N ASP A 80 4.02 7.89 3.59
CA ASP A 80 3.81 9.00 2.66
C ASP A 80 2.38 9.04 2.11
N SER A 81 1.85 7.88 1.71
CA SER A 81 0.46 7.79 1.23
C SER A 81 -0.57 8.08 2.33
N PHE A 82 -0.30 7.66 3.56
CA PHE A 82 -1.12 7.96 4.72
C PHE A 82 -1.15 9.47 5.00
N LEU A 83 0.01 10.13 5.04
CA LEU A 83 0.12 11.57 5.26
C LEU A 83 -0.59 12.37 4.17
N GLN A 84 -0.45 11.98 2.90
CA GLN A 84 -1.20 12.60 1.80
C GLN A 84 -2.72 12.46 1.99
N GLY A 85 -3.19 11.35 2.55
CA GLY A 85 -4.59 11.17 2.92
C GLY A 85 -5.05 12.10 4.04
N GLU A 86 -4.25 12.20 5.11
CA GLU A 86 -4.51 13.12 6.24
C GLU A 86 -4.56 14.59 5.81
N GLU A 87 -3.71 14.98 4.87
CA GLU A 87 -3.65 16.34 4.31
C GLU A 87 -4.75 16.62 3.28
N GLY A 88 -5.62 15.65 2.99
CA GLY A 88 -6.71 15.80 2.01
C GLY A 88 -6.23 15.88 0.56
N LEU A 89 -5.00 15.47 0.29
CA LEU A 89 -4.43 15.43 -1.06
C LEU A 89 -4.90 14.20 -1.86
N LEU A 90 -5.41 13.18 -1.17
CA LEU A 90 -6.05 12.01 -1.78
C LEU A 90 -7.57 12.12 -1.71
N SER A 91 -8.27 11.67 -2.74
CA SER A 91 -9.70 11.46 -2.64
C SER A 91 -9.99 10.35 -1.61
N ARG A 92 -11.17 10.39 -0.99
CA ARG A 92 -11.60 9.39 -0.02
C ARG A 92 -11.50 7.97 -0.59
N SER A 93 -11.99 7.74 -1.81
CA SER A 93 -11.92 6.44 -2.47
C SER A 93 -10.49 5.97 -2.74
N ALA A 94 -9.57 6.89 -3.10
CA ALA A 94 -8.16 6.56 -3.29
C ALA A 94 -7.49 6.17 -1.97
N PHE A 95 -7.84 6.83 -0.86
CA PHE A 95 -7.33 6.50 0.46
C PHE A 95 -7.88 5.15 0.96
N GLU A 96 -9.18 4.89 0.79
CA GLU A 96 -9.80 3.61 1.15
C GLU A 96 -9.19 2.43 0.38
N SER A 97 -8.95 2.61 -0.93
CA SER A 97 -8.28 1.62 -1.80
C SER A 97 -6.84 1.34 -1.36
N TYR A 98 -6.10 2.40 -0.99
CA TYR A 98 -4.76 2.29 -0.43
C TYR A 98 -4.77 1.53 0.90
N ALA A 99 -5.66 1.88 1.83
CA ALA A 99 -5.76 1.23 3.12
C ALA A 99 -6.10 -0.27 3.00
N ALA A 100 -6.98 -0.63 2.04
CA ALA A 100 -7.31 -2.02 1.75
C ALA A 100 -6.10 -2.80 1.19
N SER A 101 -5.32 -2.20 0.29
CA SER A 101 -4.11 -2.81 -0.27
C SER A 101 -3.03 -3.01 0.80
N LEU A 102 -2.85 -2.02 1.67
CA LEU A 102 -1.89 -2.10 2.77
C LEU A 102 -2.29 -3.19 3.78
N ARG A 103 -3.58 -3.26 4.14
CA ARG A 103 -4.13 -4.32 5.00
C ARG A 103 -3.86 -5.72 4.41
N ALA A 104 -4.08 -5.89 3.10
CA ALA A 104 -3.80 -7.15 2.41
C ALA A 104 -2.31 -7.50 2.49
N GLY A 105 -1.42 -6.54 2.29
CA GLY A 105 0.04 -6.71 2.42
C GLY A 105 0.46 -7.11 3.83
N MET A 106 -0.16 -6.53 4.87
CA MET A 106 0.12 -6.85 6.28
C MET A 106 -0.33 -8.26 6.67
N GLY A 107 -1.08 -8.96 5.83
CA GLY A 107 -1.35 -10.38 5.96
C GLY A 107 -0.12 -11.28 5.77
N SER A 108 0.98 -10.78 5.21
CA SER A 108 2.26 -11.48 5.13
C SER A 108 2.91 -11.53 6.52
N PRO A 109 3.23 -12.74 7.06
CA PRO A 109 3.84 -12.87 8.38
C PRO A 109 5.18 -12.11 8.49
N GLY A 110 5.99 -12.13 7.44
CA GLY A 110 7.27 -11.43 7.42
C GLY A 110 7.11 -9.91 7.47
N LEU A 111 6.16 -9.33 6.72
CA LEU A 111 5.89 -7.88 6.81
C LEU A 111 5.34 -7.49 8.18
N ALA A 112 4.49 -8.31 8.78
CA ALA A 112 4.01 -8.10 10.13
C ALA A 112 5.16 -8.11 11.16
N ALA A 113 6.07 -9.09 11.05
CA ALA A 113 7.26 -9.16 11.91
C ALA A 113 8.18 -7.95 11.69
N ALA A 114 8.43 -7.56 10.44
CA ALA A 114 9.24 -6.38 10.12
C ALA A 114 8.61 -5.09 10.68
N TRP A 115 7.28 -4.97 10.65
CA TRP A 115 6.56 -3.85 11.28
C TRP A 115 6.87 -3.79 12.78
N LEU A 116 6.69 -4.88 13.51
CA LEU A 116 6.95 -4.93 14.95
C LEU A 116 8.40 -4.54 15.30
N MET A 117 9.36 -4.89 14.42
CA MET A 117 10.77 -4.55 14.63
C MET A 117 11.11 -3.10 14.32
N THR A 118 10.37 -2.44 13.42
CA THR A 118 10.77 -1.13 12.86
C THR A 118 9.80 0.00 13.16
N ARG A 119 8.62 -0.29 13.71
CA ARG A 119 7.51 0.66 13.91
C ARG A 119 7.88 1.95 14.65
N GLU A 120 8.82 1.89 15.56
CA GLU A 120 9.24 3.07 16.35
C GLU A 120 9.91 4.16 15.50
N GLY A 121 10.34 3.83 14.28
CA GLY A 121 10.89 4.77 13.31
C GLY A 121 9.85 5.58 12.51
N TYR A 122 8.54 5.36 12.73
CA TYR A 122 7.45 6.01 11.99
C TYR A 122 6.64 6.94 12.88
N GLN A 123 5.87 7.85 12.27
CA GLN A 123 5.05 8.83 12.99
C GLN A 123 3.96 8.16 13.85
N PRO A 124 3.65 8.69 15.04
CA PRO A 124 2.68 8.08 15.96
C PRO A 124 1.30 7.84 15.34
N LYS A 125 0.80 8.76 14.52
CA LYS A 125 -0.50 8.60 13.82
C LYS A 125 -0.48 7.43 12.84
N PHE A 126 0.60 7.27 12.09
CA PHE A 126 0.75 6.16 11.14
C PHE A 126 0.87 4.83 11.88
N ARG A 127 1.59 4.79 13.00
CA ARG A 127 1.66 3.59 13.87
C ARG A 127 0.27 3.16 14.34
N LEU A 128 -0.51 4.09 14.88
CA LEU A 128 -1.88 3.80 15.30
C LEU A 128 -2.77 3.32 14.15
N PHE A 129 -2.60 3.89 12.96
CA PHE A 129 -3.34 3.49 11.77
C PHE A 129 -3.02 2.04 11.35
N ILE A 130 -1.73 1.66 11.33
CA ILE A 130 -1.32 0.28 11.02
C ILE A 130 -1.79 -0.70 12.10
N ASP A 131 -1.59 -0.36 13.37
CA ASP A 131 -1.94 -1.22 14.50
C ASP A 131 -3.46 -1.46 14.63
N ALA A 132 -4.27 -0.50 14.15
CA ALA A 132 -5.73 -0.63 14.09
C ALA A 132 -6.23 -1.44 12.88
N MET A 133 -5.36 -1.86 11.95
CA MET A 133 -5.77 -2.69 10.84
C MET A 133 -6.14 -4.10 11.31
N ASP A 134 -7.46 -4.34 11.46
CA ASP A 134 -8.01 -5.65 11.76
C ASP A 134 -7.70 -6.64 10.63
N GLY A 135 -7.10 -7.73 10.97
CA GLY A 135 -6.79 -8.79 10.01
C GLY A 135 -5.72 -9.74 10.52
N GLY A 136 -5.31 -9.54 11.77
CA GLY A 136 -4.42 -10.44 12.49
C GLY A 136 -3.07 -10.58 11.78
N PHE A 137 -2.06 -10.00 12.34
CA PHE A 137 -0.70 -10.38 12.12
C PHE A 137 -0.60 -11.91 12.21
N GLY A 138 -0.41 -12.60 11.10
CA GLY A 138 -0.07 -14.02 11.13
C GLY A 138 -1.03 -15.03 10.52
N ALA A 139 -2.10 -14.63 9.85
CA ALA A 139 -2.84 -15.60 9.05
C ALA A 139 -2.23 -15.65 7.65
N SER A 140 -1.67 -16.79 7.27
CA SER A 140 -1.05 -17.05 5.98
C SER A 140 -1.86 -16.45 4.81
N ALA A 141 -1.39 -15.32 4.30
CA ALA A 141 -2.03 -14.60 3.21
C ALA A 141 -2.06 -15.46 1.94
N ASP A 142 -1.09 -16.34 1.78
CA ASP A 142 -0.90 -17.13 0.57
C ASP A 142 -1.97 -18.22 0.41
N ARG A 143 -2.32 -18.93 1.49
CA ARG A 143 -3.40 -19.93 1.47
C ARG A 143 -4.74 -19.29 1.16
N ARG A 144 -5.07 -18.14 1.78
CA ARG A 144 -6.31 -17.39 1.51
C ARG A 144 -6.34 -16.84 0.07
N SER A 145 -5.19 -16.43 -0.46
CA SER A 145 -5.09 -15.95 -1.85
C SER A 145 -5.35 -17.08 -2.84
N THR A 146 -4.78 -18.28 -2.59
CA THR A 146 -4.98 -19.45 -3.43
C THR A 146 -6.44 -19.93 -3.38
N ASP A 147 -7.03 -20.03 -2.20
CA ASP A 147 -8.42 -20.44 -2.03
C ASP A 147 -9.40 -19.44 -2.67
N ALA A 148 -9.17 -18.13 -2.50
CA ALA A 148 -9.96 -17.08 -3.13
C ALA A 148 -9.82 -17.10 -4.66
N TRP A 149 -8.64 -17.38 -5.18
CA TRP A 149 -8.39 -17.56 -6.61
C TRP A 149 -9.15 -18.73 -7.18
N GLN A 150 -9.08 -19.92 -6.55
CA GLN A 150 -9.80 -21.10 -6.97
C GLN A 150 -11.32 -20.89 -6.94
N ALA A 151 -11.83 -20.23 -5.91
CA ALA A 151 -13.25 -19.87 -5.81
C ALA A 151 -13.68 -18.93 -6.95
N SER A 152 -12.84 -17.95 -7.31
CA SER A 152 -13.11 -17.02 -8.40
C SER A 152 -13.12 -17.70 -9.76
N LEU A 153 -12.18 -18.61 -10.04
CA LEU A 153 -12.17 -19.41 -11.26
C LEU A 153 -13.41 -20.28 -11.38
N SER A 154 -13.81 -20.94 -10.30
CA SER A 154 -15.02 -21.78 -10.28
C SER A 154 -16.29 -20.96 -10.50
N SER A 155 -16.34 -19.72 -10.02
CA SER A 155 -17.45 -18.80 -10.26
C SER A 155 -17.52 -18.36 -11.73
N LEU A 156 -16.37 -18.02 -12.33
CA LEU A 156 -16.31 -17.63 -13.73
C LEU A 156 -16.67 -18.78 -14.68
N ALA A 157 -16.30 -20.02 -14.36
CA ALA A 157 -16.67 -21.19 -15.15
C ALA A 157 -18.20 -21.35 -15.18
N ARG A 158 -18.86 -21.26 -14.03
CA ARG A 158 -20.35 -21.34 -13.91
C ARG A 158 -21.07 -20.23 -14.68
N MET A 159 -20.51 -19.02 -14.75
CA MET A 159 -21.08 -17.89 -15.50
C MET A 159 -21.01 -18.08 -17.03
N ARG A 160 -20.12 -18.96 -17.53
CA ARG A 160 -19.96 -19.24 -18.97
C ARG A 160 -20.84 -20.39 -19.48
N GLU A 161 -21.35 -21.19 -18.56
CA GLU A 161 -22.22 -22.37 -18.87
C GLU A 161 -23.72 -22.05 -18.81
N GLY A 162 -24.11 -20.86 -18.34
CA GLY A 162 -25.49 -20.38 -18.29
C GLY A 162 -25.77 -19.26 -19.29
#